data_d20a0bd5e1935d108e29f3a809f00a6e
#
_entry.id   d20a0bd5e1935d108e29f3a809f00a6e
#
_cell.length_a   1.000
_cell.length_b   1.000
_cell.length_c   1.000
_cell.angle_alpha   90.00
_cell.angle_beta   90.00
_cell.angle_gamma   90.00
#
_symmetry.space_group_name_H-M   'P 1'
#
loop_
_entity.id
_entity.type
_entity.pdbx_description
1 polymer ?
#
loop_
_entity_poly.entity_id
_entity_poly.type
_entity_poly.pdbx_seq_one_letter_code
_entity_poly.pdbx_strand_id
1 'polypeptide(L)'
;MKTSEIMASLQAKYPGEKEYLQAVQEVLESVEEVYNQHPEFEKAKIVERMVEPDRIFTFRVTWVDDKGEVQTNTGYRVQFNSAIGPYKGGLRFHRAVTPSMLKFLGFEQTFKNALTTLPMGGAKGGPDSDPLGKSDDEIMRFCQAFMLELWQCIGPDQDIPAGDVGVGGREIGYLYGMYKKLAREYNTGVLTGKGATWGGSILRPEATGYGALYFTQNLLHKAGKDIKGCKVVVSGFGNVAWGACKKATELGAKVVAISGPDGVCEIPDGITKEMIDYMLVMRASNRNMVEDMAEAFPDKAHFIAGKKSWSVKCDIALPCAFQNELSLEDAKELKANGCWCCCEVSNMGCQPDAIHFFQHNGVYFAPGKAVNAGGVATSGLEMTQNASHISWSGKEVDEKLHFIMDSIHEACVKYGTQPDGTIDYVKGANIAGFMKVATAMLEQGTI
;
A
#
# COMPACT_ATOMS: atom_id res chain seq x y z
N MET A 1 18.14 -11.05 20.92
CA MET A 1 18.39 -11.08 19.45
C MET A 1 19.53 -10.13 19.14
N LYS A 2 20.38 -10.50 18.20
CA LYS A 2 21.29 -9.53 17.55
C LYS A 2 20.94 -9.48 16.07
N THR A 3 20.39 -8.38 15.64
CA THR A 3 19.99 -8.15 14.23
C THR A 3 21.12 -8.50 13.28
N SER A 4 22.36 -8.14 13.62
CA SER A 4 23.54 -8.41 12.80
C SER A 4 23.81 -9.92 12.55
N GLU A 5 23.54 -10.78 13.52
CA GLU A 5 23.76 -12.24 13.37
C GLU A 5 22.68 -12.86 12.46
N ILE A 6 21.43 -12.44 12.60
CA ILE A 6 20.33 -12.89 11.74
C ILE A 6 20.56 -12.40 10.30
N MET A 7 20.91 -11.12 10.13
CA MET A 7 21.20 -10.56 8.82
C MET A 7 22.37 -11.24 8.13
N ALA A 8 23.45 -11.58 8.85
CA ALA A 8 24.57 -12.33 8.28
C ALA A 8 24.13 -13.72 7.77
N SER A 9 23.27 -14.41 8.52
CA SER A 9 22.71 -15.70 8.10
C SER A 9 21.83 -15.56 6.86
N LEU A 10 20.95 -14.56 6.82
CA LEU A 10 20.07 -14.31 5.68
C LEU A 10 20.85 -13.88 4.43
N GLN A 11 21.87 -13.05 4.57
CA GLN A 11 22.73 -12.64 3.46
C GLN A 11 23.50 -13.83 2.87
N ALA A 12 23.95 -14.76 3.71
CA ALA A 12 24.60 -15.99 3.24
C ALA A 12 23.61 -16.91 2.50
N LYS A 13 22.36 -16.97 2.94
CA LYS A 13 21.29 -17.77 2.33
C LYS A 13 20.74 -17.15 1.04
N TYR A 14 20.60 -15.83 0.98
CA TYR A 14 19.95 -15.08 -0.10
C TYR A 14 20.83 -13.93 -0.65
N PRO A 15 22.04 -14.20 -1.16
CA PRO A 15 23.03 -13.16 -1.48
C PRO A 15 22.61 -12.20 -2.61
N GLY A 16 21.60 -12.57 -3.40
CA GLY A 16 21.08 -11.75 -4.51
C GLY A 16 19.81 -10.96 -4.21
N GLU A 17 19.22 -11.13 -3.03
CA GLU A 17 17.88 -10.60 -2.71
C GLU A 17 17.95 -9.28 -1.92
N LYS A 18 18.50 -8.25 -2.55
CA LYS A 18 18.84 -6.97 -1.90
C LYS A 18 17.62 -6.27 -1.29
N GLU A 19 16.51 -6.16 -2.02
CA GLU A 19 15.30 -5.47 -1.56
C GLU A 19 14.69 -6.20 -0.36
N TYR A 20 14.67 -7.53 -0.40
CA TYR A 20 14.18 -8.35 0.70
C TYR A 20 15.05 -8.20 1.96
N LEU A 21 16.36 -8.29 1.81
CA LEU A 21 17.30 -8.16 2.92
C LEU A 21 17.24 -6.77 3.56
N GLN A 22 17.09 -5.71 2.77
CA GLN A 22 16.94 -4.35 3.27
C GLN A 22 15.66 -4.22 4.11
N ALA A 23 14.51 -4.70 3.63
CA ALA A 23 13.26 -4.60 4.35
C ALA A 23 13.29 -5.39 5.69
N VAL A 24 13.90 -6.57 5.68
CA VAL A 24 14.09 -7.35 6.90
C VAL A 24 14.96 -6.58 7.90
N GLN A 25 16.08 -6.01 7.46
CA GLN A 25 16.97 -5.24 8.32
C GLN A 25 16.25 -4.06 8.99
N GLU A 26 15.52 -3.26 8.23
CA GLU A 26 14.77 -2.09 8.73
C GLU A 26 13.77 -2.46 9.83
N VAL A 27 13.05 -3.57 9.64
CA VAL A 27 12.09 -4.05 10.65
C VAL A 27 12.83 -4.58 11.87
N LEU A 28 13.86 -5.44 11.70
CA LEU A 28 14.59 -6.03 12.81
C LEU A 28 15.29 -4.98 13.69
N GLU A 29 15.88 -3.94 13.09
CA GLU A 29 16.48 -2.81 13.82
C GLU A 29 15.42 -2.08 14.68
N SER A 30 14.23 -1.90 14.14
CA SER A 30 13.12 -1.25 14.86
C SER A 30 12.60 -2.07 16.05
N VAL A 31 12.62 -3.41 15.98
CA VAL A 31 12.00 -4.29 16.96
C VAL A 31 12.99 -4.96 17.92
N GLU A 32 14.30 -4.83 17.72
CA GLU A 32 15.34 -5.51 18.52
C GLU A 32 15.18 -5.25 20.02
N GLU A 33 14.94 -4.00 20.39
CA GLU A 33 14.78 -3.61 21.79
C GLU A 33 13.58 -4.32 22.44
N VAL A 34 12.41 -4.27 21.81
CA VAL A 34 11.19 -4.88 22.35
C VAL A 34 11.28 -6.40 22.32
N TYR A 35 11.88 -6.98 21.29
CA TYR A 35 12.10 -8.43 21.23
C TYR A 35 12.94 -8.93 22.41
N ASN A 36 14.00 -8.19 22.78
CA ASN A 36 14.88 -8.58 23.89
C ASN A 36 14.21 -8.51 25.27
N GLN A 37 13.05 -7.86 25.37
CA GLN A 37 12.21 -7.86 26.58
C GLN A 37 11.32 -9.12 26.66
N HIS A 38 11.29 -9.96 25.62
CA HIS A 38 10.46 -11.17 25.48
C HIS A 38 11.30 -12.43 25.27
N PRO A 39 11.93 -13.01 26.31
CA PRO A 39 12.77 -14.20 26.17
C PRO A 39 12.03 -15.42 25.60
N GLU A 40 10.70 -15.47 25.73
CA GLU A 40 9.83 -16.47 25.13
C GLU A 40 9.87 -16.43 23.59
N PHE A 41 10.05 -15.26 22.98
CA PHE A 41 10.19 -15.14 21.52
C PHE A 41 11.50 -15.75 21.02
N GLU A 42 12.60 -15.54 21.75
CA GLU A 42 13.88 -16.16 21.40
C GLU A 42 13.84 -17.69 21.51
N LYS A 43 13.24 -18.20 22.59
CA LYS A 43 13.07 -19.63 22.78
C LYS A 43 12.24 -20.29 21.67
N ALA A 44 11.22 -19.60 21.17
CA ALA A 44 10.34 -20.04 20.10
C ALA A 44 10.88 -19.75 18.69
N LYS A 45 12.06 -19.13 18.57
CA LYS A 45 12.68 -18.75 17.28
C LYS A 45 11.75 -17.89 16.41
N ILE A 46 11.04 -16.96 17.05
CA ILE A 46 9.99 -16.16 16.37
C ILE A 46 10.55 -15.40 15.17
N VAL A 47 11.70 -14.72 15.31
CA VAL A 47 12.26 -13.90 14.23
C VAL A 47 12.77 -14.78 13.11
N GLU A 48 13.51 -15.85 13.41
CA GLU A 48 14.03 -16.78 12.39
C GLU A 48 12.92 -17.41 11.56
N ARG A 49 11.75 -17.65 12.16
CA ARG A 49 10.55 -18.14 11.47
C ARG A 49 9.81 -17.03 10.71
N MET A 50 9.77 -15.84 11.27
CA MET A 50 9.04 -14.69 10.74
C MET A 50 9.70 -14.12 9.46
N VAL A 51 11.03 -14.22 9.35
CA VAL A 51 11.77 -13.74 8.18
C VAL A 51 11.82 -14.75 7.03
N GLU A 52 11.22 -15.91 7.17
CA GLU A 52 11.09 -16.88 6.09
C GLU A 52 9.63 -16.99 5.65
N PRO A 53 9.34 -16.96 4.36
CA PRO A 53 7.98 -17.20 3.89
C PRO A 53 7.56 -18.64 4.15
N ASP A 54 6.28 -18.85 4.48
CA ASP A 54 5.72 -20.19 4.67
C ASP A 54 5.81 -21.02 3.40
N ARG A 55 5.54 -20.40 2.22
CA ARG A 55 5.59 -21.08 0.90
C ARG A 55 5.85 -20.10 -0.23
N ILE A 56 6.53 -20.61 -1.26
CA ILE A 56 6.69 -19.90 -2.54
C ILE A 56 6.26 -20.86 -3.66
N PHE A 57 5.25 -20.47 -4.41
CA PHE A 57 4.85 -21.16 -5.64
C PHE A 57 5.48 -20.47 -6.83
N THR A 58 6.10 -21.26 -7.69
CA THR A 58 6.64 -20.80 -8.98
C THR A 58 6.06 -21.70 -10.06
N PHE A 59 5.49 -21.12 -11.09
CA PHE A 59 4.81 -21.82 -12.15
C PHE A 59 4.99 -21.15 -13.50
N ARG A 60 4.91 -21.95 -14.57
CA ARG A 60 4.96 -21.46 -15.94
C ARG A 60 3.55 -21.06 -16.40
N VAL A 61 3.43 -19.87 -16.98
CA VAL A 61 2.20 -19.37 -17.61
C VAL A 61 2.39 -19.38 -19.13
N THR A 62 1.65 -20.23 -19.83
CA THR A 62 1.69 -20.32 -21.28
C THR A 62 0.38 -19.79 -21.87
N TRP A 63 0.46 -18.86 -22.82
CA TRP A 63 -0.69 -18.18 -23.40
C TRP A 63 -0.42 -17.80 -24.87
N VAL A 64 -1.45 -17.36 -25.59
CA VAL A 64 -1.34 -16.98 -27.02
C VAL A 64 -1.67 -15.49 -27.16
N ASP A 65 -0.80 -14.76 -27.85
CA ASP A 65 -0.99 -13.33 -28.14
C ASP A 65 -1.97 -13.07 -29.30
N ASP A 66 -2.20 -11.81 -29.64
CA ASP A 66 -3.10 -11.42 -30.74
C ASP A 66 -2.60 -11.80 -32.12
N LYS A 67 -1.30 -12.12 -32.25
CA LYS A 67 -0.71 -12.60 -33.51
C LYS A 67 -0.83 -14.12 -33.67
N GLY A 68 -1.35 -14.81 -32.64
CA GLY A 68 -1.41 -16.28 -32.61
C GLY A 68 -0.10 -16.93 -32.19
N GLU A 69 0.85 -16.17 -31.66
CA GLU A 69 2.15 -16.68 -31.19
C GLU A 69 2.06 -17.15 -29.75
N VAL A 70 2.72 -18.27 -29.44
CA VAL A 70 2.79 -18.79 -28.07
C VAL A 70 3.80 -18.00 -27.27
N GLN A 71 3.33 -17.49 -26.14
CA GLN A 71 4.11 -16.75 -25.16
C GLN A 71 4.27 -17.56 -23.87
N THR A 72 5.39 -17.34 -23.18
CA THR A 72 5.70 -18.04 -21.90
C THR A 72 6.21 -17.03 -20.90
N ASN A 73 5.60 -17.03 -19.72
CA ASN A 73 5.98 -16.22 -18.58
C ASN A 73 6.14 -17.08 -17.32
N THR A 74 6.80 -16.54 -16.31
CA THR A 74 6.88 -17.15 -14.99
C THR A 74 5.94 -16.44 -14.04
N GLY A 75 5.07 -17.19 -13.37
CA GLY A 75 4.19 -16.72 -12.32
C GLY A 75 4.69 -17.12 -10.94
N TYR A 76 4.38 -16.30 -9.94
CA TYR A 76 4.76 -16.52 -8.55
C TYR A 76 3.62 -16.22 -7.60
N ARG A 77 3.58 -16.96 -6.47
CA ARG A 77 2.81 -16.59 -5.27
C ARG A 77 3.65 -16.88 -4.03
N VAL A 78 3.95 -15.83 -3.27
CA VAL A 78 4.61 -15.92 -1.97
C VAL A 78 3.54 -15.83 -0.90
N GLN A 79 3.29 -16.92 -0.21
CA GLN A 79 2.52 -17.02 1.02
C GLN A 79 3.49 -16.80 2.17
N PHE A 80 3.49 -15.56 2.73
CA PHE A 80 4.58 -15.16 3.60
C PHE A 80 4.34 -15.57 5.04
N ASN A 81 3.21 -15.19 5.63
CA ASN A 81 2.87 -15.51 7.01
C ASN A 81 1.35 -15.50 7.20
N SER A 82 0.80 -16.50 7.86
CA SER A 82 -0.64 -16.67 8.13
C SER A 82 -1.01 -16.71 9.61
N ALA A 83 -0.10 -16.29 10.50
CA ALA A 83 -0.35 -16.39 11.95
C ALA A 83 -1.59 -15.60 12.42
N ILE A 84 -1.96 -14.52 11.75
CA ILE A 84 -3.11 -13.69 12.15
C ILE A 84 -4.32 -13.78 11.24
N GLY A 85 -4.28 -14.64 10.22
CA GLY A 85 -5.37 -14.86 9.27
C GLY A 85 -4.89 -15.40 7.93
N PRO A 86 -5.80 -15.61 6.97
CA PRO A 86 -5.45 -16.11 5.65
C PRO A 86 -4.43 -15.20 4.97
N TYR A 87 -3.57 -15.79 4.12
CA TYR A 87 -2.60 -15.02 3.35
C TYR A 87 -3.32 -13.95 2.53
N LYS A 88 -2.87 -12.70 2.60
CA LYS A 88 -3.51 -11.57 1.93
C LYS A 88 -2.49 -10.64 1.30
N GLY A 89 -2.64 -10.38 0.01
CA GLY A 89 -1.80 -9.42 -0.69
C GLY A 89 -2.02 -9.41 -2.19
N GLY A 90 -1.62 -8.32 -2.84
CA GLY A 90 -1.87 -8.06 -4.24
C GLY A 90 -1.10 -8.95 -5.21
N LEU A 91 -1.61 -9.03 -6.44
CA LEU A 91 -0.90 -9.52 -7.61
C LEU A 91 -0.34 -8.33 -8.37
N ARG A 92 0.96 -8.33 -8.63
CA ARG A 92 1.65 -7.32 -9.44
C ARG A 92 1.96 -7.88 -10.81
N PHE A 93 1.41 -7.28 -11.85
CA PHE A 93 1.74 -7.62 -13.24
C PHE A 93 2.76 -6.62 -13.75
N HIS A 94 4.03 -7.02 -13.77
CA HIS A 94 5.11 -6.17 -14.23
C HIS A 94 6.33 -7.00 -14.61
N ARG A 95 7.01 -6.61 -15.70
CA ARG A 95 8.19 -7.32 -16.21
C ARG A 95 9.37 -7.44 -15.22
N ALA A 96 9.45 -6.56 -14.23
CA ALA A 96 10.50 -6.58 -13.21
C ALA A 96 10.16 -7.44 -11.98
N VAL A 97 9.05 -8.20 -11.99
CA VAL A 97 8.68 -9.09 -10.90
C VAL A 97 9.71 -10.21 -10.76
N THR A 98 10.23 -10.36 -9.55
CA THR A 98 11.18 -11.41 -9.16
C THR A 98 10.75 -12.02 -7.82
N PRO A 99 11.23 -13.23 -7.47
CA PRO A 99 11.01 -13.80 -6.14
C PRO A 99 11.47 -12.89 -5.00
N SER A 100 12.63 -12.23 -5.13
CA SER A 100 13.15 -11.27 -4.15
C SER A 100 12.18 -10.11 -3.90
N MET A 101 11.69 -9.48 -4.98
CA MET A 101 10.69 -8.41 -4.89
C MET A 101 9.41 -8.88 -4.20
N LEU A 102 8.93 -10.08 -4.52
CA LEU A 102 7.69 -10.60 -3.95
C LEU A 102 7.86 -11.05 -2.49
N LYS A 103 9.04 -11.55 -2.09
CA LYS A 103 9.38 -11.80 -0.68
C LYS A 103 9.40 -10.49 0.11
N PHE A 104 10.08 -9.47 -0.39
CA PHE A 104 10.07 -8.13 0.18
C PHE A 104 8.65 -7.62 0.41
N LEU A 105 7.85 -7.60 -0.64
CA LEU A 105 6.47 -7.08 -0.58
C LEU A 105 5.55 -7.94 0.30
N GLY A 106 5.75 -9.27 0.35
CA GLY A 106 4.99 -10.19 1.21
C GLY A 106 5.33 -10.01 2.69
N PHE A 107 6.61 -9.81 3.00
CA PHE A 107 7.10 -9.50 4.34
C PHE A 107 6.49 -8.18 4.86
N GLU A 108 6.64 -7.09 4.11
CA GLU A 108 6.04 -5.79 4.44
C GLU A 108 4.51 -5.86 4.59
N GLN A 109 3.86 -6.65 3.71
CA GLN A 109 2.41 -6.83 3.74
C GLN A 109 1.94 -7.49 5.03
N THR A 110 2.73 -8.41 5.61
CA THR A 110 2.42 -9.08 6.89
C THR A 110 2.24 -8.05 8.01
N PHE A 111 3.17 -7.12 8.16
CA PHE A 111 3.10 -6.09 9.21
C PHE A 111 2.04 -5.03 8.92
N LYS A 112 1.89 -4.63 7.67
CA LYS A 112 0.85 -3.70 7.24
C LYS A 112 -0.55 -4.25 7.55
N ASN A 113 -0.82 -5.50 7.21
CA ASN A 113 -2.09 -6.16 7.49
C ASN A 113 -2.33 -6.30 9.00
N ALA A 114 -1.29 -6.60 9.76
CA ALA A 114 -1.37 -6.71 11.22
C ALA A 114 -1.87 -5.42 11.90
N LEU A 115 -1.55 -4.26 11.34
CA LEU A 115 -2.01 -2.97 11.87
C LEU A 115 -3.52 -2.76 11.70
N THR A 116 -4.16 -3.38 10.70
CA THR A 116 -5.56 -3.10 10.33
C THR A 116 -6.61 -3.61 11.31
N THR A 117 -6.23 -4.28 12.39
CA THR A 117 -7.13 -4.99 13.32
C THR A 117 -7.84 -6.22 12.72
N LEU A 118 -7.86 -6.35 11.39
CA LEU A 118 -8.53 -7.42 10.67
C LEU A 118 -7.67 -8.70 10.62
N PRO A 119 -8.30 -9.89 10.54
CA PRO A 119 -7.60 -11.17 10.51
C PRO A 119 -7.03 -11.44 9.11
N MET A 120 -5.89 -10.87 8.80
CA MET A 120 -5.23 -11.01 7.50
C MET A 120 -3.72 -11.23 7.68
N GLY A 121 -3.22 -12.32 7.15
CA GLY A 121 -1.80 -12.61 7.00
C GLY A 121 -1.15 -11.81 5.88
N GLY A 122 0.06 -12.19 5.47
CA GLY A 122 0.82 -11.54 4.40
C GLY A 122 1.08 -12.44 3.21
N ALA A 123 0.90 -11.92 2.02
CA ALA A 123 1.26 -12.57 0.76
C ALA A 123 1.56 -11.55 -0.33
N LYS A 124 2.21 -12.02 -1.40
CA LYS A 124 2.38 -11.25 -2.63
C LYS A 124 2.56 -12.19 -3.81
N GLY A 125 2.14 -11.78 -5.00
CA GLY A 125 2.31 -12.60 -6.19
C GLY A 125 2.34 -11.77 -7.47
N GLY A 126 2.48 -12.47 -8.57
CA GLY A 126 2.43 -11.89 -9.91
C GLY A 126 3.41 -12.56 -10.86
N PRO A 127 3.27 -12.29 -12.16
CA PRO A 127 4.15 -12.74 -13.21
C PRO A 127 5.19 -11.69 -13.58
N ASP A 128 6.20 -12.13 -14.30
CA ASP A 128 7.15 -11.33 -15.05
C ASP A 128 6.55 -10.74 -16.36
N SER A 129 5.27 -10.44 -16.38
CA SER A 129 4.53 -9.94 -17.51
C SER A 129 3.88 -8.59 -17.21
N ASP A 130 3.89 -7.70 -18.22
CA ASP A 130 3.37 -6.35 -18.13
C ASP A 130 2.12 -6.23 -19.02
N PRO A 131 0.98 -5.77 -18.51
CA PRO A 131 -0.22 -5.53 -19.32
C PRO A 131 -0.11 -4.31 -20.24
N LEU A 132 0.90 -3.45 -20.04
CA LEU A 132 1.04 -2.23 -20.82
C LEU A 132 1.23 -2.52 -22.31
N GLY A 133 0.40 -1.89 -23.14
CA GLY A 133 0.45 -2.05 -24.61
C GLY A 133 -0.20 -3.33 -25.14
N LYS A 134 -0.81 -4.15 -24.28
CA LYS A 134 -1.57 -5.34 -24.66
C LYS A 134 -3.05 -5.02 -24.86
N SER A 135 -3.71 -5.76 -25.72
CA SER A 135 -5.16 -5.67 -25.90
C SER A 135 -5.93 -6.27 -24.70
N ASP A 136 -7.19 -5.93 -24.56
CA ASP A 136 -8.05 -6.52 -23.54
C ASP A 136 -8.17 -8.04 -23.70
N ASP A 137 -8.19 -8.53 -24.93
CA ASP A 137 -8.26 -9.96 -25.23
C ASP A 137 -6.97 -10.69 -24.88
N GLU A 138 -5.80 -10.09 -25.11
CA GLU A 138 -4.51 -10.62 -24.66
C GLU A 138 -4.45 -10.69 -23.13
N ILE A 139 -4.85 -9.61 -22.44
CA ILE A 139 -4.87 -9.55 -20.97
C ILE A 139 -5.85 -10.57 -20.40
N MET A 140 -7.00 -10.76 -21.01
CA MET A 140 -7.98 -11.78 -20.62
C MET A 140 -7.38 -13.19 -20.73
N ARG A 141 -6.80 -13.53 -21.87
CA ARG A 141 -6.16 -14.85 -22.08
C ARG A 141 -5.01 -15.07 -21.10
N PHE A 142 -4.19 -14.04 -20.87
CA PHE A 142 -3.12 -14.11 -19.89
C PHE A 142 -3.65 -14.34 -18.47
N CYS A 143 -4.64 -13.59 -18.01
CA CYS A 143 -5.27 -13.76 -16.70
C CYS A 143 -5.88 -15.16 -16.53
N GLN A 144 -6.49 -15.70 -17.56
CA GLN A 144 -7.05 -17.05 -17.57
C GLN A 144 -5.94 -18.11 -17.42
N ALA A 145 -4.85 -17.98 -18.19
CA ALA A 145 -3.71 -18.88 -18.11
C ALA A 145 -3.00 -18.78 -16.76
N PHE A 146 -2.83 -17.58 -16.21
CA PHE A 146 -2.26 -17.37 -14.87
C PHE A 146 -3.13 -18.00 -13.77
N MET A 147 -4.44 -17.84 -13.83
CA MET A 147 -5.36 -18.41 -12.85
C MET A 147 -5.44 -19.94 -12.95
N LEU A 148 -5.24 -20.53 -14.13
CA LEU A 148 -5.18 -21.97 -14.32
C LEU A 148 -4.12 -22.65 -13.43
N GLU A 149 -3.01 -21.95 -13.20
CA GLU A 149 -1.93 -22.43 -12.32
C GLU A 149 -2.14 -22.02 -10.86
N LEU A 150 -2.71 -20.84 -10.61
CA LEU A 150 -2.83 -20.26 -9.26
C LEU A 150 -4.01 -20.83 -8.46
N TRP A 151 -5.11 -21.25 -9.09
CA TRP A 151 -6.39 -21.50 -8.43
C TRP A 151 -6.35 -22.50 -7.28
N GLN A 152 -5.46 -23.51 -7.33
CA GLN A 152 -5.33 -24.52 -6.28
C GLN A 152 -4.62 -24.01 -5.02
N CYS A 153 -3.92 -22.89 -5.12
CA CYS A 153 -3.15 -22.29 -4.03
C CYS A 153 -3.91 -21.20 -3.29
N ILE A 154 -5.11 -20.80 -3.77
CA ILE A 154 -5.89 -19.70 -3.23
C ILE A 154 -7.28 -20.15 -2.79
N GLY A 155 -7.88 -19.37 -1.91
CA GLY A 155 -9.21 -19.64 -1.37
C GLY A 155 -9.61 -18.61 -0.31
N PRO A 156 -10.90 -18.49 0.02
CA PRO A 156 -11.41 -17.43 0.91
C PRO A 156 -10.87 -17.51 2.34
N ASP A 157 -10.49 -18.70 2.80
CA ASP A 157 -9.96 -18.95 4.13
C ASP A 157 -8.48 -19.39 4.11
N GLN A 158 -7.86 -19.36 2.94
CA GLN A 158 -6.48 -19.80 2.74
C GLN A 158 -5.57 -18.65 2.26
N ASP A 159 -5.84 -18.13 1.07
CA ASP A 159 -5.06 -17.09 0.43
C ASP A 159 -5.93 -16.25 -0.51
N ILE A 160 -5.98 -14.95 -0.27
CA ILE A 160 -6.92 -14.05 -0.94
C ILE A 160 -6.13 -12.96 -1.68
N PRO A 161 -5.80 -13.15 -2.96
CA PRO A 161 -5.16 -12.13 -3.77
C PRO A 161 -6.05 -10.89 -3.97
N ALA A 162 -5.39 -9.79 -4.31
CA ALA A 162 -6.01 -8.50 -4.65
C ALA A 162 -5.30 -7.86 -5.84
N GLY A 163 -5.76 -6.68 -6.27
CA GLY A 163 -5.03 -5.85 -7.22
C GLY A 163 -3.79 -5.21 -6.64
N ASP A 164 -2.83 -4.92 -7.50
CA ASP A 164 -1.60 -4.16 -7.26
C ASP A 164 -1.17 -3.51 -8.60
N VAL A 165 0.07 -3.09 -8.75
CA VAL A 165 0.58 -2.52 -10.03
C VAL A 165 0.25 -3.46 -11.19
N GLY A 166 -0.36 -2.92 -12.24
CA GLY A 166 -0.76 -3.67 -13.43
C GLY A 166 -1.99 -4.58 -13.26
N VAL A 167 -2.64 -4.57 -12.09
CA VAL A 167 -3.84 -5.37 -11.82
C VAL A 167 -4.92 -4.49 -11.21
N GLY A 168 -5.88 -4.12 -12.01
CA GLY A 168 -7.08 -3.39 -11.63
C GLY A 168 -8.34 -4.25 -11.64
N GLY A 169 -9.51 -3.59 -11.63
CA GLY A 169 -10.81 -4.27 -11.64
C GLY A 169 -11.02 -5.17 -12.87
N ARG A 170 -10.45 -4.81 -14.03
CA ARG A 170 -10.50 -5.60 -15.26
C ARG A 170 -9.79 -6.95 -15.07
N GLU A 171 -8.53 -6.92 -14.65
CA GLU A 171 -7.72 -8.12 -14.41
C GLU A 171 -8.34 -8.99 -13.31
N ILE A 172 -8.79 -8.39 -12.21
CA ILE A 172 -9.52 -9.10 -11.14
C ILE A 172 -10.77 -9.79 -11.69
N GLY A 173 -11.49 -9.13 -12.61
CA GLY A 173 -12.65 -9.72 -13.28
C GLY A 173 -12.30 -10.97 -14.09
N TYR A 174 -11.25 -10.89 -14.92
CA TYR A 174 -10.80 -12.01 -15.74
C TYR A 174 -10.28 -13.19 -14.89
N LEU A 175 -9.50 -12.87 -13.84
CA LEU A 175 -9.00 -13.87 -12.87
C LEU A 175 -10.16 -14.57 -12.14
N TYR A 176 -11.12 -13.79 -11.64
CA TYR A 176 -12.28 -14.36 -10.94
C TYR A 176 -13.18 -15.22 -11.85
N GLY A 177 -13.42 -14.75 -13.08
CA GLY A 177 -14.21 -15.50 -14.06
C GLY A 177 -13.62 -16.89 -14.34
N MET A 178 -12.29 -16.99 -14.44
CA MET A 178 -11.60 -18.27 -14.62
C MET A 178 -11.61 -19.11 -13.36
N TYR A 179 -11.33 -18.54 -12.17
CA TYR A 179 -11.41 -19.24 -10.90
C TYR A 179 -12.76 -19.91 -10.69
N LYS A 180 -13.86 -19.15 -10.85
CA LYS A 180 -15.22 -19.65 -10.72
C LYS A 180 -15.50 -20.85 -11.62
N LYS A 181 -14.93 -20.85 -12.84
CA LYS A 181 -15.09 -21.94 -13.79
C LYS A 181 -14.29 -23.19 -13.39
N LEU A 182 -13.09 -23.03 -12.86
CA LEU A 182 -12.22 -24.12 -12.41
C LEU A 182 -12.73 -24.75 -11.10
N ALA A 183 -13.01 -23.92 -10.11
CA ALA A 183 -13.51 -24.35 -8.81
C ALA A 183 -14.95 -24.88 -8.85
N ARG A 184 -15.74 -24.50 -9.88
CA ARG A 184 -17.18 -24.81 -10.00
C ARG A 184 -18.00 -24.30 -8.83
N GLU A 185 -17.56 -23.19 -8.22
CA GLU A 185 -18.17 -22.54 -7.08
C GLU A 185 -18.33 -21.04 -7.34
N TYR A 186 -19.40 -20.46 -6.80
CA TYR A 186 -19.55 -19.02 -6.74
C TYR A 186 -19.03 -18.50 -5.40
N ASN A 187 -17.70 -18.43 -5.28
CA ASN A 187 -17.04 -18.01 -4.06
C ASN A 187 -16.46 -16.60 -4.21
N THR A 188 -17.20 -15.59 -3.74
CA THR A 188 -16.78 -14.20 -3.84
C THR A 188 -15.58 -13.84 -2.95
N GLY A 189 -15.32 -14.63 -1.91
CA GLY A 189 -14.24 -14.39 -0.94
C GLY A 189 -12.83 -14.66 -1.46
N VAL A 190 -12.68 -15.31 -2.62
CA VAL A 190 -11.35 -15.75 -3.12
C VAL A 190 -10.46 -14.61 -3.60
N LEU A 191 -11.01 -13.49 -4.00
CA LEU A 191 -10.29 -12.30 -4.50
C LEU A 191 -10.94 -11.03 -3.96
N THR A 192 -10.16 -9.97 -3.74
CA THR A 192 -10.68 -8.64 -3.44
C THR A 192 -10.34 -7.63 -4.54
N GLY A 193 -11.08 -6.52 -4.57
CA GLY A 193 -11.01 -5.55 -5.65
C GLY A 193 -11.99 -5.83 -6.77
N LYS A 194 -13.02 -6.63 -6.47
CA LYS A 194 -14.10 -6.98 -7.39
C LYS A 194 -15.01 -5.80 -7.72
N GLY A 195 -15.75 -5.91 -8.81
CA GLY A 195 -16.84 -4.97 -9.13
C GLY A 195 -17.99 -5.10 -8.14
N ALA A 196 -18.66 -3.99 -7.85
CA ALA A 196 -19.77 -3.92 -6.88
C ALA A 196 -20.94 -4.87 -7.21
N THR A 197 -21.15 -5.19 -8.49
CA THR A 197 -22.23 -6.07 -8.95
C THR A 197 -22.02 -7.56 -8.67
N TRP A 198 -20.80 -7.95 -8.27
CA TRP A 198 -20.42 -9.35 -8.06
C TRP A 198 -19.50 -9.56 -6.84
N GLY A 199 -19.82 -8.90 -5.75
CA GLY A 199 -19.22 -9.10 -4.43
C GLY A 199 -18.10 -8.13 -4.05
N GLY A 200 -17.87 -7.07 -4.84
CA GLY A 200 -16.94 -6.01 -4.48
C GLY A 200 -17.49 -5.05 -3.45
N SER A 201 -16.60 -4.45 -2.65
CA SER A 201 -16.95 -3.39 -1.72
C SER A 201 -17.02 -2.03 -2.40
N ILE A 202 -17.93 -1.20 -1.97
CA ILE A 202 -17.96 0.22 -2.34
C ILE A 202 -16.79 0.95 -1.66
N LEU A 203 -16.42 2.12 -2.16
CA LEU A 203 -15.34 2.98 -1.63
C LEU A 203 -13.90 2.45 -1.86
N ARG A 204 -13.73 1.34 -2.56
CA ARG A 204 -12.39 0.73 -2.74
C ARG A 204 -11.41 1.63 -3.50
N PRO A 205 -11.79 2.36 -4.57
CA PRO A 205 -10.87 3.27 -5.29
C PRO A 205 -10.35 4.40 -4.42
N GLU A 206 -11.17 4.97 -3.54
CA GLU A 206 -10.85 6.09 -2.67
C GLU A 206 -10.12 5.68 -1.38
N ALA A 207 -10.25 4.43 -0.99
CA ALA A 207 -9.96 3.95 0.36
C ALA A 207 -8.53 4.25 0.85
N THR A 208 -7.54 4.16 -0.03
CA THR A 208 -6.15 4.46 0.35
C THR A 208 -5.98 5.94 0.68
N GLY A 209 -6.49 6.83 -0.17
CA GLY A 209 -6.46 8.28 0.06
C GLY A 209 -7.29 8.68 1.27
N TYR A 210 -8.50 8.13 1.44
CA TYR A 210 -9.35 8.40 2.59
C TYR A 210 -8.68 7.99 3.89
N GLY A 211 -8.18 6.77 3.97
CA GLY A 211 -7.47 6.28 5.15
C GLY A 211 -6.25 7.13 5.49
N ALA A 212 -5.49 7.57 4.48
CA ALA A 212 -4.36 8.44 4.69
C ALA A 212 -4.75 9.77 5.35
N LEU A 213 -5.87 10.36 4.94
CA LEU A 213 -6.35 11.61 5.54
C LEU A 213 -6.89 11.39 6.96
N TYR A 214 -7.55 10.28 7.26
CA TYR A 214 -7.94 9.93 8.64
C TYR A 214 -6.72 9.77 9.54
N PHE A 215 -5.71 9.04 9.09
CA PHE A 215 -4.47 8.91 9.86
C PHE A 215 -3.77 10.27 10.04
N THR A 216 -3.67 11.07 8.98
CA THR A 216 -3.07 12.41 9.05
C THR A 216 -3.83 13.31 10.04
N GLN A 217 -5.16 13.30 10.01
CA GLN A 217 -5.99 14.05 10.95
C GLN A 217 -5.71 13.63 12.40
N ASN A 218 -5.63 12.34 12.68
CA ASN A 218 -5.30 11.83 14.01
C ASN A 218 -3.91 12.24 14.49
N LEU A 219 -2.91 12.18 13.60
CA LEU A 219 -1.56 12.66 13.88
C LEU A 219 -1.59 14.14 14.24
N LEU A 220 -2.31 14.96 13.47
CA LEU A 220 -2.43 16.39 13.72
C LEU A 220 -3.14 16.69 15.06
N HIS A 221 -4.25 16.02 15.33
CA HIS A 221 -4.95 16.15 16.64
C HIS A 221 -4.04 15.78 17.80
N LYS A 222 -3.24 14.71 17.67
CA LYS A 222 -2.26 14.33 18.67
C LYS A 222 -1.18 15.39 18.88
N ALA A 223 -0.83 16.14 17.84
CA ALA A 223 0.09 17.28 17.88
C ALA A 223 -0.58 18.61 18.27
N GLY A 224 -1.85 18.60 18.65
CA GLY A 224 -2.62 19.82 19.01
C GLY A 224 -2.93 20.73 17.81
N LYS A 225 -3.01 20.17 16.60
CA LYS A 225 -3.26 20.86 15.34
C LYS A 225 -4.54 20.35 14.68
N ASP A 226 -5.04 21.11 13.70
CA ASP A 226 -6.18 20.73 12.87
C ASP A 226 -5.77 20.76 11.39
N ILE A 227 -6.33 19.87 10.60
CA ILE A 227 -6.13 19.84 9.15
C ILE A 227 -6.89 20.97 8.43
N LYS A 228 -7.94 21.47 9.05
CA LYS A 228 -8.80 22.53 8.47
C LYS A 228 -8.00 23.80 8.17
N GLY A 229 -8.05 24.23 6.93
CA GLY A 229 -7.33 25.42 6.45
C GLY A 229 -5.87 25.16 6.09
N CYS A 230 -5.29 23.99 6.40
CA CYS A 230 -3.93 23.66 6.00
C CYS A 230 -3.79 23.57 4.47
N LYS A 231 -2.63 24.01 3.97
CA LYS A 231 -2.23 23.84 2.58
C LYS A 231 -1.60 22.47 2.40
N VAL A 232 -2.15 21.67 1.50
CA VAL A 232 -1.71 20.31 1.22
C VAL A 232 -1.15 20.22 -0.19
N VAL A 233 0.00 19.59 -0.37
CA VAL A 233 0.54 19.21 -1.67
C VAL A 233 0.50 17.70 -1.84
N VAL A 234 0.14 17.25 -3.04
CA VAL A 234 -0.06 15.85 -3.37
C VAL A 234 0.77 15.49 -4.60
N SER A 235 1.46 14.36 -4.61
CA SER A 235 2.06 13.84 -5.83
C SER A 235 1.13 12.86 -6.54
N GLY A 236 1.15 12.87 -7.87
CA GLY A 236 0.30 12.02 -8.70
C GLY A 236 -1.14 12.52 -8.85
N PHE A 237 -1.88 11.84 -9.71
CA PHE A 237 -3.31 12.06 -9.95
C PHE A 237 -4.07 10.74 -10.21
N GLY A 238 -3.48 9.60 -9.79
CA GLY A 238 -4.12 8.29 -9.79
C GLY A 238 -5.18 8.14 -8.68
N ASN A 239 -5.69 6.92 -8.46
CA ASN A 239 -6.72 6.63 -7.46
C ASN A 239 -6.37 7.13 -6.05
N VAL A 240 -5.11 6.93 -5.65
CA VAL A 240 -4.62 7.29 -4.31
C VAL A 240 -4.66 8.81 -4.13
N ALA A 241 -4.06 9.54 -5.07
CA ALA A 241 -4.04 11.00 -5.06
C ALA A 241 -5.46 11.60 -5.19
N TRP A 242 -6.29 11.04 -6.06
CA TRP A 242 -7.69 11.44 -6.20
C TRP A 242 -8.47 11.31 -4.89
N GLY A 243 -8.37 10.13 -4.23
CA GLY A 243 -9.00 9.91 -2.94
C GLY A 243 -8.47 10.85 -1.85
N ALA A 244 -7.15 11.09 -1.83
CA ALA A 244 -6.53 12.03 -0.90
C ALA A 244 -7.02 13.47 -1.11
N CYS A 245 -7.05 13.96 -2.36
CA CYS A 245 -7.57 15.29 -2.69
C CYS A 245 -9.04 15.46 -2.28
N LYS A 246 -9.86 14.44 -2.58
CA LYS A 246 -11.30 14.45 -2.23
C LYS A 246 -11.50 14.54 -0.71
N LYS A 247 -10.85 13.66 0.06
CA LYS A 247 -11.01 13.65 1.52
C LYS A 247 -10.37 14.88 2.19
N ALA A 248 -9.21 15.34 1.73
CA ALA A 248 -8.58 16.56 2.25
C ALA A 248 -9.52 17.78 2.10
N THR A 249 -10.16 17.91 0.94
CA THR A 249 -11.13 19.00 0.69
C THR A 249 -12.38 18.85 1.57
N GLU A 250 -12.90 17.63 1.75
CA GLU A 250 -14.03 17.35 2.66
C GLU A 250 -13.70 17.72 4.12
N LEU A 251 -12.47 17.50 4.57
CA LEU A 251 -11.98 17.88 5.90
C LEU A 251 -11.63 19.37 6.04
N GLY A 252 -11.80 20.15 4.99
CA GLY A 252 -11.58 21.61 4.98
C GLY A 252 -10.13 22.03 4.75
N ALA A 253 -9.25 21.13 4.33
CA ALA A 253 -7.91 21.50 3.86
C ALA A 253 -7.96 22.09 2.43
N LYS A 254 -6.89 22.77 2.04
CA LYS A 254 -6.70 23.30 0.68
C LYS A 254 -5.61 22.52 -0.03
N VAL A 255 -5.97 21.70 -1.00
CA VAL A 255 -4.98 21.03 -1.87
C VAL A 255 -4.50 22.05 -2.90
N VAL A 256 -3.28 22.56 -2.71
CA VAL A 256 -2.71 23.69 -3.48
C VAL A 256 -1.78 23.24 -4.61
N ALA A 257 -1.47 21.95 -4.72
CA ALA A 257 -0.73 21.41 -5.84
C ALA A 257 -0.96 19.89 -6.01
N ILE A 258 -0.98 19.47 -7.28
CA ILE A 258 -0.83 18.07 -7.70
C ILE A 258 0.31 17.97 -8.71
N SER A 259 1.02 16.85 -8.77
CA SER A 259 2.10 16.68 -9.75
C SER A 259 1.99 15.40 -10.57
N GLY A 260 2.61 15.43 -11.72
CA GLY A 260 2.74 14.30 -12.64
C GLY A 260 4.19 14.12 -13.09
N PRO A 261 4.46 13.19 -14.02
CA PRO A 261 5.81 13.00 -14.57
C PRO A 261 6.31 14.21 -15.36
N ASP A 262 5.41 15.03 -15.88
CA ASP A 262 5.64 16.21 -16.71
C ASP A 262 5.91 17.47 -15.89
N GLY A 263 5.38 17.55 -14.66
CA GLY A 263 5.56 18.75 -13.84
C GLY A 263 4.61 18.82 -12.66
N VAL A 264 4.38 20.06 -12.18
CA VAL A 264 3.42 20.36 -11.12
C VAL A 264 2.34 21.31 -11.63
N CYS A 265 1.12 21.09 -11.20
CA CYS A 265 -0.01 21.98 -11.37
C CYS A 265 -0.29 22.68 -10.03
N GLU A 266 0.03 23.97 -9.92
CA GLU A 266 -0.30 24.81 -8.76
C GLU A 266 -1.74 25.25 -8.82
N ILE A 267 -2.44 25.20 -7.68
CA ILE A 267 -3.85 25.58 -7.51
C ILE A 267 -3.95 26.50 -6.28
N PRO A 268 -3.60 27.78 -6.39
CA PRO A 268 -3.39 28.67 -5.24
C PRO A 268 -4.60 28.79 -4.29
N ASP A 269 -5.83 28.75 -4.83
CA ASP A 269 -7.07 28.82 -4.05
C ASP A 269 -7.55 27.47 -3.51
N GLY A 270 -6.85 26.38 -3.88
CA GLY A 270 -7.19 25.00 -3.57
C GLY A 270 -8.04 24.33 -4.65
N ILE A 271 -7.87 23.01 -4.75
CA ILE A 271 -8.56 22.17 -5.72
C ILE A 271 -10.09 22.22 -5.49
N THR A 272 -10.87 22.38 -6.56
CA THR A 272 -12.34 22.39 -6.49
C THR A 272 -12.90 21.01 -6.76
N LYS A 273 -14.20 20.82 -6.46
CA LYS A 273 -14.88 19.54 -6.75
C LYS A 273 -14.81 19.19 -8.24
N GLU A 274 -15.01 20.17 -9.12
CA GLU A 274 -14.95 19.96 -10.57
C GLU A 274 -13.55 19.51 -11.01
N MET A 275 -12.50 20.05 -10.41
CA MET A 275 -11.13 19.63 -10.68
C MET A 275 -10.86 18.22 -10.15
N ILE A 276 -11.38 17.87 -8.98
CA ILE A 276 -11.29 16.50 -8.43
C ILE A 276 -11.99 15.51 -9.37
N ASP A 277 -13.19 15.84 -9.86
CA ASP A 277 -13.91 15.00 -10.82
C ASP A 277 -13.13 14.90 -12.14
N TYR A 278 -12.46 15.96 -12.58
CA TYR A 278 -11.62 15.97 -13.78
C TYR A 278 -10.36 15.10 -13.65
N MET A 279 -9.83 14.87 -12.45
CA MET A 279 -8.73 13.91 -12.25
C MET A 279 -9.09 12.51 -12.76
N LEU A 280 -10.36 12.10 -12.73
CA LEU A 280 -10.82 10.83 -13.30
C LEU A 280 -10.73 10.82 -14.83
N VAL A 281 -11.01 11.96 -15.48
CA VAL A 281 -10.88 12.15 -16.93
C VAL A 281 -9.39 12.09 -17.33
N MET A 282 -8.52 12.81 -16.63
CA MET A 282 -7.06 12.78 -16.85
C MET A 282 -6.52 11.36 -16.77
N ARG A 283 -6.95 10.60 -15.77
CA ARG A 283 -6.55 9.19 -15.62
C ARG A 283 -7.05 8.32 -16.77
N ALA A 284 -8.28 8.50 -17.21
CA ALA A 284 -8.87 7.73 -18.32
C ALA A 284 -8.25 8.07 -19.68
N SER A 285 -7.67 9.26 -19.84
CA SER A 285 -7.03 9.70 -21.08
C SER A 285 -5.76 8.92 -21.43
N ASN A 286 -5.12 8.28 -20.45
CA ASN A 286 -3.82 7.63 -20.56
C ASN A 286 -2.67 8.53 -21.06
N ARG A 287 -2.85 9.85 -21.14
CA ARG A 287 -1.79 10.80 -21.53
C ARG A 287 -0.73 10.91 -20.42
N ASN A 288 -1.13 10.68 -19.18
CA ASN A 288 -0.27 10.75 -17.99
C ASN A 288 0.42 12.11 -17.80
N MET A 289 -0.30 13.21 -18.10
CA MET A 289 0.18 14.59 -18.03
C MET A 289 -0.66 15.38 -17.05
N VAL A 290 0.00 16.04 -16.08
CA VAL A 290 -0.69 16.93 -15.11
C VAL A 290 -1.01 18.30 -15.72
N GLU A 291 -0.35 18.66 -16.80
CA GLU A 291 -0.64 19.87 -17.60
C GLU A 291 -2.12 19.94 -18.05
N ASP A 292 -2.76 18.78 -18.29
CA ASP A 292 -4.17 18.68 -18.67
C ASP A 292 -5.09 19.38 -17.65
N MET A 293 -4.72 19.44 -16.38
CA MET A 293 -5.47 20.15 -15.35
C MET A 293 -5.43 21.68 -15.58
N ALA A 294 -4.26 22.22 -15.89
CA ALA A 294 -4.12 23.66 -16.16
C ALA A 294 -4.77 24.04 -17.50
N GLU A 295 -4.72 23.18 -18.52
CA GLU A 295 -5.44 23.39 -19.78
C GLU A 295 -6.96 23.45 -19.57
N ALA A 296 -7.50 22.59 -18.70
CA ALA A 296 -8.93 22.53 -18.43
C ALA A 296 -9.42 23.68 -17.51
N PHE A 297 -8.55 24.19 -16.65
CA PHE A 297 -8.88 25.24 -15.66
C PHE A 297 -7.88 26.39 -15.67
N PRO A 298 -7.69 27.10 -16.80
CA PRO A 298 -6.60 28.09 -16.97
C PRO A 298 -6.67 29.28 -15.99
N ASP A 299 -7.85 29.61 -15.48
CA ASP A 299 -8.03 30.71 -14.52
C ASP A 299 -7.74 30.31 -13.07
N LYS A 300 -7.56 28.97 -12.78
CA LYS A 300 -7.46 28.46 -11.41
C LYS A 300 -6.19 27.62 -11.18
N ALA A 301 -5.58 27.13 -12.23
CA ALA A 301 -4.49 26.18 -12.16
C ALA A 301 -3.34 26.61 -13.08
N HIS A 302 -2.11 26.51 -12.59
CA HIS A 302 -0.91 26.94 -13.30
C HIS A 302 0.08 25.78 -13.40
N PHE A 303 0.41 25.37 -14.64
CA PHE A 303 1.38 24.31 -14.87
C PHE A 303 2.82 24.86 -14.87
N ILE A 304 3.72 24.12 -14.21
CA ILE A 304 5.17 24.38 -14.18
C ILE A 304 5.88 23.10 -14.54
N ALA A 305 6.46 23.07 -15.75
CA ALA A 305 7.15 21.90 -16.29
C ALA A 305 8.36 21.48 -15.44
N GLY A 306 8.53 20.18 -15.28
CA GLY A 306 9.71 19.57 -14.64
C GLY A 306 9.86 19.84 -13.14
N LYS A 307 8.91 20.52 -12.50
CA LYS A 307 8.87 20.71 -11.04
C LYS A 307 7.98 19.65 -10.38
N LYS A 308 8.27 19.37 -9.11
CA LYS A 308 7.46 18.49 -8.26
C LYS A 308 6.53 19.30 -7.35
N SER A 309 5.51 18.67 -6.77
CA SER A 309 4.66 19.30 -5.74
C SER A 309 5.47 19.85 -4.56
N TRP A 310 6.65 19.34 -4.32
CA TRP A 310 7.52 19.73 -3.21
C TRP A 310 8.07 21.16 -3.30
N SER A 311 8.06 21.75 -4.49
CA SER A 311 8.46 23.15 -4.71
C SER A 311 7.39 24.17 -4.29
N VAL A 312 6.17 23.72 -4.00
CA VAL A 312 5.06 24.60 -3.65
C VAL A 312 4.96 24.77 -2.13
N LYS A 313 4.69 25.99 -1.66
CA LYS A 313 4.51 26.28 -0.23
C LYS A 313 3.30 25.52 0.34
N CYS A 314 3.54 24.73 1.39
CA CYS A 314 2.52 23.91 2.02
C CYS A 314 2.76 23.72 3.51
N ASP A 315 1.75 23.23 4.20
CA ASP A 315 1.79 22.75 5.58
C ASP A 315 2.02 21.26 5.64
N ILE A 316 1.38 20.52 4.71
CA ILE A 316 1.34 19.06 4.69
C ILE A 316 1.73 18.56 3.29
N ALA A 317 2.63 17.58 3.24
CA ALA A 317 3.01 16.86 2.02
C ALA A 317 2.49 15.41 2.05
N LEU A 318 1.86 15.00 0.95
CA LEU A 318 1.32 13.65 0.76
C LEU A 318 1.94 13.00 -0.49
N PRO A 319 3.03 12.25 -0.36
CA PRO A 319 3.55 11.42 -1.45
C PRO A 319 2.55 10.33 -1.81
N CYS A 320 1.93 10.39 -3.01
CA CYS A 320 0.85 9.51 -3.44
C CYS A 320 1.15 8.75 -4.75
N ALA A 321 2.31 8.96 -5.37
CA ALA A 321 2.58 8.47 -6.71
C ALA A 321 3.34 7.14 -6.71
N PHE A 322 4.62 7.13 -6.36
CA PHE A 322 5.46 5.93 -6.45
C PHE A 322 6.56 5.86 -5.39
N GLN A 323 7.25 4.73 -5.37
CA GLN A 323 8.31 4.45 -4.43
C GLN A 323 9.51 5.39 -4.62
N ASN A 324 10.11 5.85 -3.51
CA ASN A 324 11.31 6.69 -3.49
C ASN A 324 11.20 8.00 -4.29
N GLU A 325 9.99 8.53 -4.44
CA GLU A 325 9.75 9.76 -5.19
C GLU A 325 10.26 11.05 -4.50
N LEU A 326 10.37 11.01 -3.18
CA LEU A 326 10.80 12.14 -2.36
C LEU A 326 12.22 11.90 -1.84
N SER A 327 13.15 12.68 -2.39
CA SER A 327 14.58 12.62 -2.05
C SER A 327 14.92 13.50 -0.84
N LEU A 328 16.16 13.44 -0.36
CA LEU A 328 16.68 14.33 0.70
C LEU A 328 16.59 15.81 0.27
N GLU A 329 16.89 16.12 -0.98
CA GLU A 329 16.79 17.48 -1.52
C GLU A 329 15.34 17.97 -1.53
N ASP A 330 14.41 17.13 -1.95
CA ASP A 330 12.98 17.41 -1.88
C ASP A 330 12.50 17.64 -0.44
N ALA A 331 13.02 16.88 0.52
CA ALA A 331 12.68 17.05 1.95
C ALA A 331 13.20 18.37 2.52
N LYS A 332 14.39 18.81 2.13
CA LYS A 332 14.93 20.12 2.48
C LYS A 332 14.13 21.25 1.87
N GLU A 333 13.73 21.12 0.60
CA GLU A 333 12.89 22.10 -0.10
C GLU A 333 11.52 22.21 0.57
N LEU A 334 10.84 21.10 0.89
CA LEU A 334 9.58 21.09 1.63
C LEU A 334 9.70 21.83 2.97
N LYS A 335 10.75 21.53 3.75
CA LYS A 335 10.97 22.20 5.04
C LYS A 335 11.19 23.71 4.86
N ALA A 336 11.98 24.11 3.86
CA ALA A 336 12.22 25.53 3.55
C ALA A 336 10.93 26.24 3.10
N ASN A 337 10.02 25.53 2.43
CA ASN A 337 8.72 26.01 2.00
C ASN A 337 7.64 26.02 3.10
N GLY A 338 8.02 25.66 4.34
CA GLY A 338 7.14 25.73 5.50
C GLY A 338 6.41 24.44 5.85
N CYS A 339 6.67 23.34 5.14
CA CYS A 339 6.08 22.03 5.45
C CYS A 339 6.51 21.53 6.84
N TRP A 340 5.56 21.15 7.64
CA TRP A 340 5.77 20.64 8.99
C TRP A 340 5.15 19.25 9.21
N CYS A 341 4.52 18.65 8.19
CA CYS A 341 3.97 17.31 8.24
C CYS A 341 4.14 16.62 6.88
N CYS A 342 4.67 15.41 6.88
CA CYS A 342 4.77 14.54 5.70
C CYS A 342 4.21 13.15 6.06
N CYS A 343 3.14 12.73 5.39
CA CYS A 343 2.53 11.42 5.56
C CYS A 343 2.63 10.64 4.25
N GLU A 344 3.38 9.54 4.24
CA GLU A 344 3.51 8.70 3.05
C GLU A 344 2.19 8.02 2.70
N VAL A 345 1.69 8.25 1.50
CA VAL A 345 0.50 7.56 1.00
C VAL A 345 0.88 6.48 -0.03
N SER A 346 1.95 6.68 -0.79
CA SER A 346 2.58 5.61 -1.58
C SER A 346 3.36 4.63 -0.69
N ASN A 347 3.64 3.44 -1.19
CA ASN A 347 4.52 2.51 -0.48
C ASN A 347 5.96 3.00 -0.59
N MET A 348 6.62 3.24 0.55
CA MET A 348 7.99 3.75 0.61
C MET A 348 8.19 4.99 -0.28
N GLY A 349 7.32 5.99 -0.15
CA GLY A 349 7.34 7.20 -0.98
C GLY A 349 8.57 8.08 -0.77
N CYS A 350 9.13 8.08 0.44
CA CYS A 350 10.32 8.83 0.79
C CYS A 350 11.58 7.95 0.79
N GLN A 351 12.68 8.51 0.36
CA GLN A 351 13.99 7.87 0.52
C GLN A 351 14.41 7.85 2.00
N PRO A 352 15.21 6.87 2.47
CA PRO A 352 15.60 6.75 3.89
C PRO A 352 16.24 8.04 4.45
N ASP A 353 17.07 8.72 3.66
CA ASP A 353 17.71 9.97 4.08
C ASP A 353 16.70 11.11 4.26
N ALA A 354 15.63 11.13 3.46
CA ALA A 354 14.55 12.10 3.61
C ALA A 354 13.73 11.84 4.88
N ILE A 355 13.45 10.57 5.18
CA ILE A 355 12.78 10.15 6.42
C ILE A 355 13.59 10.60 7.63
N HIS A 356 14.89 10.27 7.64
CA HIS A 356 15.80 10.67 8.71
C HIS A 356 15.85 12.19 8.86
N PHE A 357 15.88 12.93 7.75
CA PHE A 357 15.84 14.39 7.78
C PHE A 357 14.57 14.91 8.45
N PHE A 358 13.39 14.42 8.08
CA PHE A 358 12.13 14.86 8.68
C PHE A 358 12.09 14.62 10.18
N GLN A 359 12.46 13.42 10.63
CA GLN A 359 12.46 13.03 12.03
C GLN A 359 13.37 13.93 12.90
N HIS A 360 14.48 14.45 12.34
CA HIS A 360 15.44 15.25 13.08
C HIS A 360 15.30 16.78 12.89
N ASN A 361 14.38 17.22 12.03
CA ASN A 361 14.20 18.64 11.72
C ASN A 361 12.79 19.16 12.03
N GLY A 362 12.08 18.52 12.97
CA GLY A 362 10.78 19.01 13.46
C GLY A 362 9.66 18.96 12.42
N VAL A 363 9.71 18.00 11.49
CA VAL A 363 8.62 17.67 10.60
C VAL A 363 7.98 16.38 11.11
N TYR A 364 6.68 16.41 11.37
CA TYR A 364 5.95 15.18 11.69
C TYR A 364 5.98 14.24 10.49
N PHE A 365 6.45 13.02 10.70
CA PHE A 365 6.56 12.02 9.64
C PHE A 365 5.78 10.76 10.01
N ALA A 366 5.03 10.18 9.06
CA ALA A 366 4.36 8.91 9.23
C ALA A 366 4.59 8.00 8.02
N PRO A 367 4.92 6.68 8.26
CA PRO A 367 5.32 5.76 7.21
C PRO A 367 4.13 5.21 6.43
N GLY A 368 4.37 4.87 5.16
CA GLY A 368 3.35 4.37 4.24
C GLY A 368 2.58 3.15 4.76
N LYS A 369 3.25 2.19 5.42
CA LYS A 369 2.59 0.99 5.94
C LYS A 369 1.45 1.27 6.94
N ALA A 370 1.52 2.38 7.68
CA ALA A 370 0.45 2.83 8.57
C ALA A 370 -0.54 3.74 7.83
N VAL A 371 -0.03 4.76 7.15
CA VAL A 371 -0.83 5.81 6.51
C VAL A 371 -1.69 5.27 5.36
N ASN A 372 -1.14 4.41 4.50
CA ASN A 372 -1.84 3.90 3.32
C ASN A 372 -2.61 2.58 3.56
N ALA A 373 -2.75 2.16 4.80
CA ALA A 373 -3.43 0.92 5.16
C ALA A 373 -4.93 0.91 4.78
N GLY A 374 -5.53 2.07 4.48
CA GLY A 374 -6.93 2.19 4.11
C GLY A 374 -7.34 1.29 2.93
N GLY A 375 -6.46 1.14 1.92
CA GLY A 375 -6.72 0.27 0.78
C GLY A 375 -6.84 -1.21 1.17
N VAL A 376 -5.93 -1.73 1.98
CA VAL A 376 -5.99 -3.11 2.45
C VAL A 376 -7.05 -3.30 3.53
N ALA A 377 -7.30 -2.30 4.37
CA ALA A 377 -8.41 -2.33 5.32
C ALA A 377 -9.75 -2.51 4.61
N THR A 378 -10.02 -1.72 3.56
CA THR A 378 -11.24 -1.88 2.75
C THR A 378 -11.29 -3.24 2.03
N SER A 379 -10.13 -3.79 1.62
CA SER A 379 -10.09 -5.16 1.11
C SER A 379 -10.48 -6.19 2.18
N GLY A 380 -10.06 -6.03 3.42
CA GLY A 380 -10.50 -6.86 4.55
C GLY A 380 -11.99 -6.69 4.87
N LEU A 381 -12.51 -5.47 4.76
CA LEU A 381 -13.96 -5.22 4.87
C LEU A 381 -14.74 -5.90 3.72
N GLU A 382 -14.17 -5.95 2.50
CA GLU A 382 -14.73 -6.72 1.39
C GLU A 382 -14.77 -8.22 1.71
N MET A 383 -13.69 -8.77 2.31
CA MET A 383 -13.68 -10.16 2.79
C MET A 383 -14.82 -10.43 3.79
N THR A 384 -15.02 -9.53 4.75
CA THR A 384 -16.09 -9.64 5.75
C THR A 384 -17.48 -9.63 5.08
N GLN A 385 -17.71 -8.71 4.14
CA GLN A 385 -18.96 -8.66 3.37
C GLN A 385 -19.18 -9.94 2.57
N ASN A 386 -18.12 -10.49 1.96
CA ASN A 386 -18.20 -11.74 1.21
C ASN A 386 -18.51 -12.95 2.11
N ALA A 387 -17.89 -13.03 3.28
CA ALA A 387 -18.14 -14.13 4.24
C ALA A 387 -19.55 -14.08 4.82
N SER A 388 -20.12 -12.89 5.01
CA SER A 388 -21.48 -12.71 5.52
C SER A 388 -22.56 -12.71 4.43
N HIS A 389 -22.17 -12.69 3.16
CA HIS A 389 -23.06 -12.52 2.00
C HIS A 389 -23.94 -11.25 2.05
N ILE A 390 -23.42 -10.19 2.67
CA ILE A 390 -24.11 -8.91 2.82
C ILE A 390 -23.22 -7.80 2.26
N SER A 391 -23.82 -6.91 1.45
CA SER A 391 -23.14 -5.69 1.00
C SER A 391 -23.46 -4.53 1.93
N TRP A 392 -22.43 -3.76 2.28
CA TRP A 392 -22.59 -2.54 3.07
C TRP A 392 -22.69 -1.31 2.18
N SER A 393 -23.38 -0.29 2.68
CA SER A 393 -23.42 1.02 2.05
C SER A 393 -22.05 1.70 2.11
N GLY A 394 -21.81 2.70 1.25
CA GLY A 394 -20.57 3.48 1.29
C GLY A 394 -20.32 4.15 2.66
N LYS A 395 -21.39 4.57 3.34
CA LYS A 395 -21.31 5.15 4.68
C LYS A 395 -20.81 4.12 5.72
N GLU A 396 -21.37 2.93 5.72
CA GLU A 396 -20.95 1.86 6.65
C GLU A 396 -19.49 1.45 6.42
N VAL A 397 -19.06 1.38 5.16
CA VAL A 397 -17.65 1.09 4.82
C VAL A 397 -16.75 2.22 5.30
N ASP A 398 -17.13 3.48 5.08
CA ASP A 398 -16.34 4.66 5.49
C ASP A 398 -16.20 4.77 7.02
N GLU A 399 -17.27 4.55 7.77
CA GLU A 399 -17.26 4.52 9.24
C GLU A 399 -16.32 3.44 9.78
N LYS A 400 -16.35 2.24 9.19
CA LYS A 400 -15.45 1.14 9.57
C LYS A 400 -14.01 1.42 9.18
N LEU A 401 -13.79 2.01 8.01
CA LEU A 401 -12.46 2.45 7.58
C LEU A 401 -11.87 3.49 8.53
N HIS A 402 -12.66 4.48 8.93
CA HIS A 402 -12.26 5.50 9.89
C HIS A 402 -11.84 4.85 11.21
N PHE A 403 -12.67 3.99 11.80
CA PHE A 403 -12.35 3.26 13.03
C PHE A 403 -11.05 2.45 12.93
N ILE A 404 -10.81 1.78 11.78
CA ILE A 404 -9.57 1.03 11.58
C ILE A 404 -8.37 1.98 11.55
N MET A 405 -8.46 3.11 10.87
CA MET A 405 -7.36 4.08 10.79
C MET A 405 -7.07 4.73 12.16
N ASP A 406 -8.10 4.99 12.97
CA ASP A 406 -7.95 5.42 14.36
C ASP A 406 -7.16 4.40 15.19
N SER A 407 -7.55 3.13 15.09
CA SER A 407 -6.87 2.01 15.78
C SER A 407 -5.40 1.86 15.35
N ILE A 408 -5.10 2.04 14.05
CA ILE A 408 -3.73 2.01 13.53
C ILE A 408 -2.92 3.16 14.13
N HIS A 409 -3.47 4.37 14.14
CA HIS A 409 -2.80 5.53 14.72
C HIS A 409 -2.53 5.33 16.22
N GLU A 410 -3.52 4.87 17.00
CA GLU A 410 -3.37 4.56 18.42
C GLU A 410 -2.27 3.53 18.69
N ALA A 411 -2.21 2.46 17.87
CA ALA A 411 -1.16 1.46 17.96
C ALA A 411 0.23 2.06 17.69
N CYS A 412 0.36 2.90 16.65
CA CYS A 412 1.60 3.60 16.36
C CYS A 412 2.04 4.52 17.48
N VAL A 413 1.11 5.26 18.10
CA VAL A 413 1.38 6.12 19.27
C VAL A 413 1.83 5.29 20.47
N LYS A 414 1.12 4.21 20.78
CA LYS A 414 1.42 3.32 21.91
C LYS A 414 2.87 2.81 21.89
N TYR A 415 3.34 2.39 20.74
CA TYR A 415 4.67 1.79 20.59
C TYR A 415 5.75 2.76 20.10
N GLY A 416 5.36 3.92 19.57
CA GLY A 416 6.28 4.92 19.03
C GLY A 416 6.60 6.07 19.98
N THR A 417 5.88 6.21 21.10
CA THR A 417 6.13 7.31 22.07
C THR A 417 7.52 7.16 22.69
N GLN A 418 8.34 8.19 22.54
CA GLN A 418 9.70 8.27 23.05
C GLN A 418 9.71 8.85 24.48
N PRO A 419 10.79 8.69 25.26
CA PRO A 419 10.90 9.24 26.62
C PRO A 419 10.72 10.75 26.73
N ASP A 420 11.01 11.51 25.68
CA ASP A 420 10.84 12.96 25.59
C ASP A 420 9.40 13.38 25.21
N GLY A 421 8.50 12.41 25.00
CA GLY A 421 7.12 12.63 24.61
C GLY A 421 6.90 12.80 23.10
N THR A 422 7.94 12.78 22.28
CA THR A 422 7.82 12.74 20.83
C THR A 422 7.33 11.36 20.37
N ILE A 423 6.81 11.28 19.14
CA ILE A 423 6.30 10.03 18.58
C ILE A 423 7.08 9.67 17.32
N ASP A 424 7.79 8.55 17.37
CA ASP A 424 8.36 7.91 16.19
C ASP A 424 7.33 6.95 15.58
N TYR A 425 6.59 7.42 14.58
CA TYR A 425 5.57 6.64 13.91
C TYR A 425 6.14 5.47 13.09
N VAL A 426 7.40 5.55 12.64
CA VAL A 426 8.08 4.45 11.92
C VAL A 426 8.32 3.29 12.89
N LYS A 427 8.99 3.58 14.01
CA LYS A 427 9.23 2.60 15.09
C LYS A 427 7.90 2.05 15.62
N GLY A 428 6.92 2.93 15.85
CA GLY A 428 5.59 2.57 16.36
C GLY A 428 4.85 1.59 15.45
N ALA A 429 4.83 1.83 14.14
CA ALA A 429 4.19 0.95 13.17
C ALA A 429 4.88 -0.42 13.08
N ASN A 430 6.22 -0.43 13.03
CA ASN A 430 6.99 -1.67 12.97
C ASN A 430 6.79 -2.54 14.22
N ILE A 431 6.88 -1.96 15.42
CA ILE A 431 6.70 -2.69 16.67
C ILE A 431 5.25 -3.17 16.83
N ALA A 432 4.25 -2.33 16.53
CA ALA A 432 2.84 -2.72 16.64
C ALA A 432 2.51 -3.93 15.76
N GLY A 433 2.94 -3.90 14.50
CA GLY A 433 2.77 -5.02 13.57
C GLY A 433 3.50 -6.27 14.03
N PHE A 434 4.78 -6.12 14.42
CA PHE A 434 5.61 -7.20 14.91
C PHE A 434 4.99 -7.89 16.13
N MET A 435 4.64 -7.16 17.16
CA MET A 435 4.10 -7.71 18.42
C MET A 435 2.84 -8.53 18.19
N LYS A 436 1.95 -8.08 17.31
CA LYS A 436 0.73 -8.82 17.00
C LYS A 436 1.04 -10.16 16.32
N VAL A 437 1.92 -10.16 15.31
CA VAL A 437 2.30 -11.38 14.59
C VAL A 437 3.11 -12.32 15.49
N ALA A 438 4.10 -11.79 16.22
CA ALA A 438 4.95 -12.57 17.10
C ALA A 438 4.15 -13.27 18.23
N THR A 439 3.20 -12.55 18.85
CA THR A 439 2.31 -13.13 19.86
C THR A 439 1.46 -14.24 19.27
N ALA A 440 0.84 -14.04 18.12
CA ALA A 440 0.04 -15.08 17.45
C ALA A 440 0.88 -16.32 17.11
N MET A 441 2.10 -16.12 16.57
CA MET A 441 3.03 -17.23 16.29
C MET A 441 3.45 -17.98 17.55
N LEU A 442 3.63 -17.30 18.67
CA LEU A 442 3.97 -17.93 19.95
C LEU A 442 2.81 -18.77 20.47
N GLU A 443 1.60 -18.22 20.48
CA GLU A 443 0.38 -18.87 20.99
C GLU A 443 -0.01 -20.10 20.16
N GLN A 444 0.23 -20.07 18.85
CA GLN A 444 -0.05 -21.19 17.95
C GLN A 444 1.03 -22.29 18.01
N GLY A 445 2.15 -22.05 18.67
CA GLY A 445 3.21 -23.02 18.84
C GLY A 445 4.17 -23.14 17.65
N THR A 446 4.84 -24.28 17.57
CA THR A 446 5.83 -24.57 16.51
C THR A 446 5.19 -25.45 15.45
N ILE A 447 4.64 -24.84 14.43
CA ILE A 447 3.98 -25.47 13.28
C ILE A 447 4.72 -25.15 12.00
#